data_b202b15a15e3ef24935e800b67f8da44
#
_entry.id   b202b15a15e3ef24935e800b67f8da44
#
_cell.length_a   1.000
_cell.length_b   1.000
_cell.length_c   1.000
_cell.angle_alpha   90.00
_cell.angle_beta   90.00
_cell.angle_gamma   90.00
#
_symmetry.space_group_name_H-M   'P 1'
#
loop_
_entity.id
_entity.type
_entity.pdbx_description
1 polymer ?
#
loop_
_entity_poly.entity_id
_entity_poly.type
_entity_poly.pdbx_seq_one_letter_code
_entity_poly.pdbx_strand_id
1 'polypeptide(L)'
;MIASFDEDEIGSRMTTNCIIIREDLNVKQAMSSLIDQAAKNDNISTIFVVNAQQKFYGAIDLKNLIIARRDETLEDLTVTSYPYVYAEEPINECIEELKDYSEDSIPVLDNDNRLLGVITS
;
A
#
# COMPACT_ATOMS: atom_id res chain seq x y z
N MET A 1 20.98 -1.97 1.58
CA MET A 1 20.90 -3.43 1.82
C MET A 1 19.46 -3.88 1.63
N ILE A 2 19.26 -4.90 0.86
CA ILE A 2 17.93 -5.47 0.64
C ILE A 2 17.66 -6.48 1.75
N ALA A 3 16.54 -6.32 2.44
CA ALA A 3 16.12 -7.30 3.43
C ALA A 3 15.78 -8.61 2.71
N SER A 4 16.28 -9.72 3.22
CA SER A 4 15.94 -11.03 2.69
C SER A 4 15.01 -11.76 3.66
N PHE A 5 14.04 -12.48 3.10
CA PHE A 5 13.04 -13.21 3.85
C PHE A 5 13.14 -14.69 3.51
N ASP A 6 12.85 -15.55 4.48
CA ASP A 6 12.81 -16.98 4.26
C ASP A 6 11.67 -17.34 3.31
N GLU A 7 11.79 -18.45 2.59
CA GLU A 7 10.79 -18.88 1.61
C GLU A 7 9.40 -19.08 2.21
N ASP A 8 9.32 -19.40 3.50
CA ASP A 8 8.06 -19.58 4.21
C ASP A 8 7.51 -18.31 4.84
N GLU A 9 8.21 -17.18 4.71
CA GLU A 9 7.75 -15.87 5.17
C GLU A 9 7.03 -15.14 4.04
N ILE A 10 5.95 -14.41 4.39
CA ILE A 10 5.13 -13.72 3.39
C ILE A 10 5.92 -12.66 2.61
N GLY A 11 6.95 -12.08 3.24
CA GLY A 11 7.81 -11.11 2.59
C GLY A 11 8.49 -11.62 1.32
N SER A 12 8.71 -12.94 1.21
CA SER A 12 9.30 -13.53 0.02
C SER A 12 8.37 -13.50 -1.20
N ARG A 13 7.06 -13.23 -0.98
CA ARG A 13 6.03 -13.22 -2.01
C ARG A 13 5.58 -11.82 -2.38
N MET A 14 6.10 -10.78 -1.71
CA MET A 14 5.67 -9.41 -1.98
C MET A 14 6.29 -8.86 -3.28
N THR A 15 5.60 -7.89 -3.86
CA THR A 15 6.07 -7.13 -4.99
C THR A 15 6.09 -5.64 -4.64
N THR A 16 6.94 -4.86 -5.30
CA THR A 16 6.94 -3.41 -5.19
C THR A 16 6.13 -2.75 -6.31
N ASN A 17 5.42 -3.53 -7.11
CA ASN A 17 4.54 -3.03 -8.17
C ASN A 17 3.26 -2.44 -7.55
N CYS A 18 3.37 -1.26 -6.97
CA CYS A 18 2.25 -0.56 -6.32
C CYS A 18 2.54 0.94 -6.29
N ILE A 19 1.51 1.73 -6.03
CA ILE A 19 1.62 3.18 -5.93
C ILE A 19 1.67 3.55 -4.45
N ILE A 20 2.68 4.34 -4.06
CA ILE A 20 2.86 4.80 -2.68
C ILE A 20 3.00 6.33 -2.70
N ILE A 21 2.17 7.01 -1.90
CA ILE A 21 2.23 8.46 -1.75
C ILE A 21 2.28 8.84 -0.28
N ARG A 22 2.75 10.06 0.01
CA ARG A 22 2.80 10.58 1.38
C ARG A 22 1.50 11.28 1.74
N GLU A 23 1.10 11.14 2.99
CA GLU A 23 -0.14 11.73 3.52
C GLU A 23 -0.14 13.26 3.51
N ASP A 24 1.05 13.88 3.54
CA ASP A 24 1.20 15.33 3.62
C ASP A 24 1.07 16.05 2.27
N LEU A 25 0.88 15.30 1.18
CA LEU A 25 0.64 15.89 -0.14
C LEU A 25 -0.81 16.35 -0.27
N ASN A 26 -1.02 17.37 -1.10
CA ASN A 26 -2.39 17.74 -1.49
C ASN A 26 -2.86 16.86 -2.65
N VAL A 27 -4.13 16.99 -3.03
CA VAL A 27 -4.73 16.17 -4.09
C VAL A 27 -3.97 16.33 -5.41
N LYS A 28 -3.59 17.55 -5.77
CA LYS A 28 -2.86 17.82 -7.00
C LYS A 28 -1.49 17.16 -7.00
N GLN A 29 -0.77 17.27 -5.90
CA GLN A 29 0.57 16.64 -5.75
C GLN A 29 0.45 15.12 -5.76
N ALA A 30 -0.57 14.59 -5.11
CA ALA A 30 -0.82 13.15 -5.09
C ALA A 30 -1.10 12.62 -6.51
N MET A 31 -1.89 13.33 -7.30
CA MET A 31 -2.16 12.96 -8.70
C MET A 31 -0.91 12.99 -9.55
N SER A 32 -0.05 14.00 -9.38
CA SER A 32 1.23 14.05 -10.09
C SER A 32 2.11 12.86 -9.75
N SER A 33 2.19 12.51 -8.46
CA SER A 33 2.97 11.37 -8.01
C SER A 33 2.40 10.06 -8.56
N LEU A 34 1.07 9.93 -8.57
CA LEU A 34 0.38 8.77 -9.13
C LEU A 34 0.74 8.59 -10.61
N ILE A 35 0.68 9.66 -11.39
CA ILE A 35 0.97 9.61 -12.82
C ILE A 35 2.41 9.17 -13.07
N ASP A 36 3.35 9.74 -12.31
CA ASP A 36 4.77 9.39 -12.44
C ASP A 36 5.01 7.91 -12.10
N GLN A 37 4.39 7.41 -11.05
CA GLN A 37 4.56 6.03 -10.63
C GLN A 37 3.82 5.05 -11.56
N ALA A 38 2.68 5.45 -12.12
CA ALA A 38 1.89 4.62 -13.01
C ALA A 38 2.64 4.28 -14.31
N ALA A 39 3.61 5.11 -14.69
CA ALA A 39 4.45 4.84 -15.85
C ALA A 39 5.31 3.58 -15.65
N LYS A 40 5.55 3.18 -14.40
CA LYS A 40 6.44 2.07 -14.04
C LYS A 40 5.71 0.92 -13.35
N ASN A 41 4.46 1.12 -12.95
CA ASN A 41 3.71 0.14 -12.17
C ASN A 41 2.33 -0.07 -12.79
N ASP A 42 1.89 -1.31 -12.84
CA ASP A 42 0.59 -1.68 -13.42
C ASP A 42 -0.53 -1.74 -12.37
N ASN A 43 -0.17 -1.95 -11.11
CA ASN A 43 -1.12 -2.11 -10.02
C ASN A 43 -1.46 -0.74 -9.43
N ILE A 44 -2.39 -0.03 -10.07
CA ILE A 44 -2.70 1.36 -9.74
C ILE A 44 -4.11 1.57 -9.15
N SER A 45 -4.89 0.52 -9.01
CA SER A 45 -6.28 0.64 -8.54
C SER A 45 -6.38 1.05 -7.07
N THR A 46 -5.36 0.74 -6.27
CA THR A 46 -5.28 1.13 -4.87
C THR A 46 -3.97 1.88 -4.64
N ILE A 47 -4.08 3.07 -4.05
CA ILE A 47 -2.93 3.91 -3.72
C ILE A 47 -2.66 3.77 -2.22
N PHE A 48 -1.45 3.39 -1.86
CA PHE A 48 -1.06 3.22 -0.46
C PHE A 48 -0.46 4.52 0.07
N VAL A 49 -0.85 4.89 1.28
CA VAL A 49 -0.48 6.17 1.88
C VAL A 49 0.43 5.91 3.08
N VAL A 50 1.54 6.61 3.12
CA VAL A 50 2.52 6.50 4.20
C VAL A 50 2.79 7.88 4.80
N ASN A 51 3.31 7.91 6.03
CA ASN A 51 3.74 9.15 6.67
C ASN A 51 5.20 9.48 6.32
N ALA A 52 5.75 10.53 6.93
CA ALA A 52 7.12 10.98 6.66
C ALA A 52 8.19 9.94 7.03
N GLN A 53 7.87 9.00 7.92
CA GLN A 53 8.77 7.91 8.29
C GLN A 53 8.52 6.63 7.49
N GLN A 54 7.73 6.71 6.42
CA GLN A 54 7.36 5.58 5.56
C GLN A 54 6.46 4.55 6.25
N LYS A 55 5.86 4.90 7.37
CA LYS A 55 4.94 4.01 8.07
C LYS A 55 3.59 4.00 7.37
N PHE A 56 2.99 2.83 7.29
CA PHE A 56 1.71 2.66 6.63
C PHE A 56 0.60 3.42 7.38
N TYR A 57 -0.10 4.27 6.65
CA TYR A 57 -1.22 5.05 7.19
C TYR A 57 -2.56 4.48 6.75
N GLY A 58 -2.69 4.12 5.47
CA GLY A 58 -3.92 3.60 4.93
C GLY A 58 -3.86 3.51 3.41
N ALA A 59 -5.02 3.43 2.78
CA ALA A 59 -5.12 3.29 1.34
C ALA A 59 -6.24 4.17 0.77
N ILE A 60 -6.06 4.61 -0.47
CA ILE A 60 -7.05 5.39 -1.21
C ILE A 60 -7.39 4.61 -2.48
N ASP A 61 -8.68 4.45 -2.76
CA ASP A 61 -9.14 3.90 -4.04
C ASP A 61 -8.84 4.95 -5.13
N LEU A 62 -8.26 4.50 -6.24
CA LEU A 62 -7.95 5.37 -7.38
C LEU A 62 -9.15 6.21 -7.80
N LYS A 63 -10.33 5.63 -7.87
CA LYS A 63 -11.55 6.35 -8.22
C LYS A 63 -11.78 7.55 -7.30
N ASN A 64 -11.62 7.34 -6.00
CA ASN A 64 -11.84 8.41 -5.02
C ASN A 64 -10.83 9.54 -5.15
N LEU A 65 -9.60 9.22 -5.53
CA LEU A 65 -8.59 10.24 -5.77
C LEU A 65 -8.90 11.02 -7.05
N ILE A 66 -9.37 10.36 -8.09
CA ILE A 66 -9.71 10.99 -9.37
C ILE A 66 -10.84 11.99 -9.21
N ILE A 67 -11.88 11.65 -8.43
CA ILE A 67 -13.06 12.52 -8.24
C ILE A 67 -12.89 13.52 -7.10
N ALA A 68 -11.77 13.48 -6.38
CA ALA A 68 -11.53 14.35 -5.23
C ALA A 68 -11.49 15.83 -5.64
N ARG A 69 -12.01 16.68 -4.76
CA ARG A 69 -11.97 18.12 -4.95
C ARG A 69 -10.61 18.66 -4.50
N ARG A 70 -10.22 19.82 -5.03
CA ARG A 70 -8.93 20.44 -4.70
C ARG A 70 -8.77 20.76 -3.22
N ASP A 71 -9.87 21.07 -2.53
CA ASP A 71 -9.88 21.45 -1.12
C ASP A 71 -9.96 20.26 -0.18
N GLU A 72 -10.11 19.03 -0.72
CA GLU A 72 -10.10 17.83 0.10
C GLU A 72 -8.66 17.48 0.48
N THR A 73 -8.50 16.84 1.65
CA THR A 73 -7.21 16.37 2.12
C THR A 73 -7.09 14.87 1.82
N LEU A 74 -5.85 14.39 1.69
CA LEU A 74 -5.63 12.95 1.52
C LEU A 74 -6.09 12.18 2.76
N GLU A 75 -5.98 12.79 3.94
CA GLU A 75 -6.47 12.20 5.18
C GLU A 75 -7.95 11.85 5.09
N ASP A 76 -8.77 12.75 4.55
CA ASP A 76 -10.21 12.52 4.39
C ASP A 76 -10.52 11.40 3.40
N LEU A 77 -9.65 11.18 2.42
CA LEU A 77 -9.84 10.16 1.39
C LEU A 77 -9.28 8.79 1.81
N THR A 78 -8.43 8.76 2.84
CA THR A 78 -7.69 7.56 3.21
C THR A 78 -8.52 6.64 4.09
N VAL A 79 -8.59 5.36 3.70
CA VAL A 79 -9.19 4.31 4.52
C VAL A 79 -8.11 3.77 5.45
N THR A 80 -8.21 4.08 6.74
CA THR A 80 -7.19 3.70 7.72
C THR A 80 -7.39 2.29 8.30
N SER A 81 -8.56 1.71 8.06
CA SER A 81 -8.86 0.35 8.50
C SER A 81 -8.46 -0.72 7.48
N TYR A 82 -7.72 -0.35 6.46
CA TYR A 82 -7.28 -1.25 5.40
C TYR A 82 -6.41 -2.38 5.98
N PRO A 83 -6.66 -3.64 5.59
CA PRO A 83 -5.90 -4.78 6.12
C PRO A 83 -4.44 -4.77 5.68
N TYR A 84 -3.57 -5.35 6.50
CA TYR A 84 -2.15 -5.48 6.20
C TYR A 84 -1.58 -6.73 6.86
N VAL A 85 -0.38 -7.13 6.43
CA VAL A 85 0.35 -8.26 7.02
C VAL A 85 1.80 -7.83 7.27
N TYR A 86 2.49 -8.53 8.16
CA TYR A 86 3.91 -8.29 8.42
C TYR A 86 4.76 -9.26 7.60
N ALA A 87 5.88 -8.75 7.06
CA ALA A 87 6.73 -9.50 6.13
C ALA A 87 7.25 -10.80 6.70
N GLU A 88 7.46 -10.86 8.00
CA GLU A 88 7.99 -12.06 8.68
C GLU A 88 6.93 -13.09 9.07
N GLU A 89 5.64 -12.80 8.81
CA GLU A 89 4.58 -13.76 9.10
C GLU A 89 4.69 -15.00 8.21
N PRO A 90 4.39 -16.19 8.76
CA PRO A 90 4.39 -17.42 7.93
C PRO A 90 3.34 -17.35 6.83
N ILE A 91 3.70 -17.79 5.64
CA ILE A 91 2.81 -17.76 4.46
C ILE A 91 1.49 -18.46 4.74
N ASN A 92 1.52 -19.62 5.38
CA ASN A 92 0.32 -20.42 5.64
C ASN A 92 -0.70 -19.66 6.48
N GLU A 93 -0.24 -18.95 7.50
CA GLU A 93 -1.11 -18.13 8.35
C GLU A 93 -1.66 -16.94 7.59
N CYS A 94 -0.82 -16.27 6.79
CA CYS A 94 -1.24 -15.14 5.97
C CYS A 94 -2.28 -15.54 4.93
N ILE A 95 -2.11 -16.68 4.28
CA ILE A 95 -3.06 -17.16 3.27
C ILE A 95 -4.44 -17.37 3.88
N GLU A 96 -4.50 -17.93 5.08
CA GLU A 96 -5.77 -18.11 5.79
C GLU A 96 -6.44 -16.77 6.07
N GLU A 97 -5.69 -15.78 6.55
CA GLU A 97 -6.20 -14.43 6.80
C GLU A 97 -6.64 -13.75 5.51
N LEU A 98 -5.85 -13.88 4.44
CA LEU A 98 -6.11 -13.20 3.17
C LEU A 98 -7.35 -13.71 2.46
N LYS A 99 -7.78 -14.93 2.72
CA LYS A 99 -9.01 -15.48 2.15
C LYS A 99 -10.25 -14.70 2.59
N ASP A 100 -10.19 -14.06 3.76
CA ASP A 100 -11.31 -13.30 4.30
C ASP A 100 -11.35 -11.87 3.77
N TYR A 101 -10.34 -11.44 3.01
CA TYR A 101 -10.26 -10.08 2.48
C TYR A 101 -10.65 -10.04 1.01
N SER A 102 -11.39 -9.00 0.65
CA SER A 102 -11.85 -8.78 -0.74
C SER A 102 -10.91 -7.88 -1.53
N GLU A 103 -9.87 -7.35 -0.91
CA GLU A 103 -8.93 -6.44 -1.56
C GLU A 103 -7.98 -7.18 -2.50
N ASP A 104 -7.68 -6.55 -3.64
CA ASP A 104 -6.78 -7.10 -4.66
C ASP A 104 -5.32 -7.07 -4.25
N SER A 105 -4.96 -6.12 -3.39
CA SER A 105 -3.59 -5.92 -2.93
C SER A 105 -3.59 -5.73 -1.42
N ILE A 106 -2.70 -6.43 -0.73
CA ILE A 106 -2.56 -6.32 0.73
C ILE A 106 -1.17 -5.79 1.04
N PRO A 107 -1.05 -4.67 1.75
CA PRO A 107 0.26 -4.12 2.10
C PRO A 107 1.03 -5.01 3.06
N VAL A 108 2.35 -5.06 2.85
CA VAL A 108 3.28 -5.83 3.65
C VAL A 108 4.18 -4.85 4.40
N LEU A 109 4.21 -4.97 5.73
CA LEU A 109 4.93 -4.06 6.60
C LEU A 109 6.12 -4.74 7.26
N ASP A 110 7.13 -3.95 7.64
CA ASP A 110 8.19 -4.44 8.53
C ASP A 110 7.75 -4.33 10.00
N ASN A 111 8.62 -4.69 10.92
CA ASN A 111 8.30 -4.65 12.35
C ASN A 111 8.11 -3.24 12.91
N ASP A 112 8.53 -2.22 12.17
CA ASP A 112 8.32 -0.81 12.52
C ASP A 112 7.11 -0.20 11.83
N ASN A 113 6.27 -1.04 11.19
CA ASN A 113 5.09 -0.64 10.43
C ASN A 113 5.39 0.16 9.16
N ARG A 114 6.60 0.07 8.65
CA ARG A 114 6.96 0.68 7.37
C ARG A 114 6.45 -0.18 6.22
N LEU A 115 5.95 0.47 5.20
CA LEU A 115 5.44 -0.22 4.02
C LEU A 115 6.60 -0.70 3.14
N LEU A 116 6.70 -2.01 2.94
CA LEU A 116 7.76 -2.63 2.13
C LEU A 116 7.29 -2.94 0.71
N GLY A 117 6.05 -3.36 0.56
CA GLY A 117 5.50 -3.77 -0.72
C GLY A 117 4.09 -4.28 -0.53
N VAL A 118 3.60 -5.06 -1.47
CA VAL A 118 2.24 -5.61 -1.42
C VAL A 118 2.23 -7.07 -1.86
N ILE A 119 1.20 -7.78 -1.41
CA ILE A 119 0.85 -9.11 -1.93
C ILE A 119 -0.36 -8.92 -2.83
N THR A 120 -0.29 -9.45 -4.04
CA THR A 120 -1.42 -9.42 -4.97
C THR A 120 -2.03 -10.80 -5.09
N SER A 121 -3.32 -10.83 -5.37
CA SER A 121 -4.03 -12.09 -5.61
C SER A 121 -3.66 -12.74 -6.93
#